data_c03a5d3623d875da53d609bcb3cfb3cf
#
_entry.id   c03a5d3623d875da53d609bcb3cfb3cf
#
_cell.length_a   1.000
_cell.length_b   1.000
_cell.length_c   1.000
_cell.angle_alpha   90.00
_cell.angle_beta   90.00
_cell.angle_gamma   90.00
#
_symmetry.space_group_name_H-M   'P 1'
#
loop_
_entity.id
_entity.type
_entity.pdbx_description
1 polymer ?
#
loop_
_entity_poly.entity_id
_entity_poly.type
_entity_poly.pdbx_seq_one_letter_code
_entity_poly.pdbx_strand_id
1 'polypeptide(L)'
;MSAPENERRGSARLKVRVPVEIYTEGSAAPLRGATSDLSLSGCYIESIFPFPVGTPLELKLQLEGTLLVVATVVTSDPQVGNGIHFTRMLPEDIEELRTFLENAEKTQ
;
A
#
# COMPACT_ATOMS: atom_id res chain seq x y z
N MET A 1 4.94 24.02 -15.51
CA MET A 1 5.21 23.12 -14.39
C MET A 1 4.28 21.94 -14.37
N SER A 2 4.24 21.22 -15.45
CA SER A 2 3.33 20.08 -15.51
C SER A 2 3.88 18.84 -14.83
N ALA A 3 5.20 18.69 -14.75
CA ALA A 3 5.79 17.48 -14.22
C ALA A 3 5.42 17.24 -12.77
N PRO A 4 5.52 18.23 -11.88
CA PRO A 4 5.09 18.00 -10.49
C PRO A 4 3.63 17.63 -10.37
N GLU A 5 2.82 18.21 -11.24
CA GLU A 5 1.39 17.91 -11.22
C GLU A 5 1.14 16.47 -11.63
N ASN A 6 1.83 16.02 -12.68
CA ASN A 6 1.68 14.64 -13.14
C ASN A 6 2.19 13.67 -12.10
N GLU A 7 3.30 14.00 -11.46
CA GLU A 7 3.84 13.15 -10.41
C GLU A 7 2.88 13.06 -9.24
N ARG A 8 2.30 14.20 -8.87
CA ARG A 8 1.33 14.19 -7.78
C ARG A 8 0.15 13.29 -8.09
N ARG A 9 -0.33 13.34 -9.35
CA ARG A 9 -1.46 12.52 -9.75
C ARG A 9 -1.09 11.05 -9.70
N GLY A 10 0.11 10.67 -10.16
CA GLY A 10 0.55 9.30 -10.15
C GLY A 10 0.80 8.75 -8.76
N SER A 11 1.13 9.63 -7.80
CA SER A 11 1.45 9.22 -6.45
C SER A 11 0.46 9.74 -5.43
N ALA A 12 -0.66 10.28 -5.87
CA ALA A 12 -1.67 10.81 -4.95
C ALA A 12 -2.18 9.71 -4.05
N ARG A 13 -2.31 10.03 -2.77
CA ARG A 13 -2.84 9.08 -1.79
C ARG A 13 -4.31 9.32 -1.63
N LEU A 14 -5.08 8.28 -1.86
CA LEU A 14 -6.52 8.31 -1.70
C LEU A 14 -6.89 7.65 -0.38
N LYS A 15 -7.80 8.25 0.34
CA LYS A 15 -8.29 7.65 1.57
C LYS A 15 -9.25 6.55 1.20
N VAL A 16 -8.72 5.35 1.10
CA VAL A 16 -9.49 4.19 0.69
C VAL A 16 -9.04 3.00 1.53
N ARG A 17 -10.02 2.24 1.98
CA ARG A 17 -9.78 1.09 2.84
C ARG A 17 -9.77 -0.17 1.99
N VAL A 18 -8.60 -0.78 1.89
CA VAL A 18 -8.41 -2.01 1.12
C VAL A 18 -7.91 -3.07 2.08
N PRO A 19 -8.58 -4.23 2.16
CA PRO A 19 -8.07 -5.31 3.00
C PRO A 19 -6.72 -5.77 2.51
N VAL A 20 -5.84 -6.12 3.45
CA VAL A 20 -4.49 -6.51 3.10
C VAL A 20 -4.05 -7.64 4.03
N GLU A 21 -3.33 -8.61 3.48
CA GLU A 21 -2.60 -9.60 4.25
C GLU A 21 -1.14 -9.25 4.22
N ILE A 22 -0.51 -9.28 5.39
CA ILE A 22 0.87 -8.83 5.56
C ILE A 22 1.72 -10.03 5.96
N TYR A 23 2.75 -10.31 5.15
CA TYR A 23 3.66 -11.42 5.39
C TYR A 23 5.01 -10.85 5.74
N THR A 24 5.59 -11.34 6.84
CA THR A 24 6.94 -10.97 7.24
C THR A 24 7.81 -12.19 7.21
N GLU A 25 9.11 -11.96 7.06
CA GLU A 25 10.09 -13.03 7.05
C GLU A 25 10.06 -13.75 8.39
N GLY A 26 10.05 -15.07 8.34
CA GLY A 26 10.07 -15.86 9.57
C GLY A 26 8.73 -16.05 10.24
N SER A 27 7.67 -15.48 9.68
CA SER A 27 6.34 -15.62 10.25
C SER A 27 5.58 -16.72 9.52
N ALA A 28 4.93 -17.61 10.28
CA ALA A 28 4.20 -18.73 9.69
C ALA A 28 2.84 -18.31 9.17
N ALA A 29 2.26 -17.24 9.69
CA ALA A 29 0.91 -16.84 9.32
C ALA A 29 0.88 -15.36 9.01
N PRO A 30 0.06 -14.94 8.06
CA PRO A 30 -0.05 -13.51 7.75
C PRO A 30 -0.83 -12.77 8.82
N LEU A 31 -0.53 -11.50 8.92
CA LEU A 31 -1.34 -10.58 9.69
C LEU A 31 -2.36 -9.95 8.75
N ARG A 32 -3.54 -9.68 9.26
CA ARG A 32 -4.60 -9.08 8.46
C ARG A 32 -4.82 -7.65 8.90
N GLY A 33 -5.00 -6.79 7.93
CA GLY A 33 -5.25 -5.39 8.19
C GLY A 33 -5.94 -4.74 7.02
N ALA A 34 -5.90 -3.43 7.01
CA ALA A 34 -6.48 -2.68 5.92
C ALA A 34 -5.72 -1.38 5.78
N THR A 35 -5.71 -0.84 4.56
CA THR A 35 -5.11 0.45 4.33
C THR A 35 -6.02 1.55 4.86
N SER A 36 -5.43 2.66 5.28
CA SER A 36 -6.19 3.88 5.51
C SER A 36 -6.01 4.85 4.35
N ASP A 37 -4.91 4.72 3.62
CA ASP A 37 -4.76 5.40 2.33
C ASP A 37 -3.92 4.51 1.42
N LEU A 38 -3.97 4.82 0.12
CA LEU A 38 -3.36 3.98 -0.90
C LEU A 38 -2.98 4.83 -2.10
N SER A 39 -1.80 4.55 -2.67
CA SER A 39 -1.34 5.19 -3.90
C SER A 39 -0.62 4.15 -4.73
N LEU A 40 -0.11 4.56 -5.91
CA LEU A 40 0.70 3.67 -6.73
C LEU A 40 2.04 3.35 -6.08
N SER A 41 2.52 4.20 -5.19
CA SER A 41 3.85 4.01 -4.61
C SER A 41 3.82 3.44 -3.21
N GLY A 42 2.67 3.36 -2.56
CA GLY A 42 2.63 2.85 -1.20
C GLY A 42 1.28 3.02 -0.55
N CYS A 43 1.26 2.75 0.75
CA CYS A 43 0.03 2.84 1.52
C CYS A 43 0.36 3.11 2.97
N TYR A 44 -0.67 3.41 3.74
CA TYR A 44 -0.56 3.49 5.20
C TYR A 44 -1.49 2.45 5.80
N ILE A 45 -0.96 1.69 6.75
CA ILE A 45 -1.73 0.64 7.42
C ILE A 45 -1.72 0.94 8.90
N GLU A 46 -2.90 1.09 9.49
CA GLU A 46 -3.02 1.37 10.91
C GLU A 46 -2.71 0.13 11.71
N SER A 47 -1.99 0.31 12.82
CA SER A 47 -1.60 -0.81 13.67
C SER A 47 -1.22 -0.26 15.04
N ILE A 48 -1.65 -0.98 16.08
CA ILE A 48 -1.24 -0.64 17.44
C ILE A 48 0.22 -1.01 17.67
N PHE A 49 0.68 -2.06 17.00
CA PHE A 49 2.06 -2.53 17.14
C PHE A 49 2.73 -2.50 15.76
N PRO A 50 3.15 -1.30 15.31
CA PRO A 50 3.73 -1.20 13.98
C PRO A 50 5.10 -1.85 13.89
N PHE A 51 5.45 -2.25 12.67
CA PHE A 51 6.76 -2.81 12.39
C PHE A 51 7.82 -1.70 12.42
N PRO A 52 9.07 -2.04 12.74
CA PRO A 52 10.15 -1.05 12.66
C PRO A 52 10.40 -0.60 11.22
N VAL A 53 10.91 0.62 11.10
CA VAL A 53 11.34 1.14 9.80
C VAL A 53 12.39 0.21 9.21
N GLY A 54 12.27 -0.04 7.90
CA GLY A 54 13.19 -0.92 7.19
C GLY A 54 12.73 -2.35 7.11
N THR A 55 11.64 -2.72 7.79
CA THR A 55 11.13 -4.09 7.76
C THR A 55 10.65 -4.42 6.34
N PRO A 56 11.16 -5.50 5.73
CA PRO A 56 10.64 -5.94 4.44
C PRO A 56 9.33 -6.68 4.64
N LEU A 57 8.40 -6.42 3.74
CA LEU A 57 7.07 -7.00 3.81
C LEU A 57 6.66 -7.53 2.44
N GLU A 58 5.80 -8.55 2.45
CA GLU A 58 5.03 -8.92 1.27
C GLU A 58 3.57 -8.68 1.60
N LEU A 59 2.88 -8.02 0.69
CA LEU A 59 1.50 -7.66 0.91
C LEU A 59 0.63 -8.32 -0.15
N LYS A 60 -0.56 -8.73 0.26
CA LYS A 60 -1.61 -9.13 -0.68
C LYS A 60 -2.72 -8.12 -0.53
N LEU A 61 -2.83 -7.24 -1.52
CA LEU A 61 -3.90 -6.24 -1.55
C LEU A 61 -5.12 -6.86 -2.20
N GLN A 62 -6.26 -6.75 -1.52
CA GLN A 62 -7.50 -7.35 -2.00
C GLN A 62 -8.32 -6.30 -2.72
N LEU A 63 -8.08 -6.18 -4.02
CA LEU A 63 -8.89 -5.35 -4.90
C LEU A 63 -9.96 -6.21 -5.54
N GLU A 64 -10.16 -6.09 -6.84
CA GLU A 64 -11.01 -7.06 -7.53
C GLU A 64 -10.29 -8.40 -7.60
N GLY A 65 -9.00 -8.33 -7.91
CA GLY A 65 -8.13 -9.48 -7.75
C GLY A 65 -7.21 -9.26 -6.59
N THR A 66 -6.33 -10.21 -6.36
CA THR A 66 -5.33 -10.12 -5.30
C THR A 66 -4.01 -9.68 -5.93
N LEU A 67 -3.47 -8.58 -5.45
CA LEU A 67 -2.18 -8.07 -5.94
C LEU A 67 -1.09 -8.46 -4.96
N LEU A 68 0.01 -8.98 -5.49
CA LEU A 68 1.17 -9.34 -4.69
C LEU A 68 2.18 -8.21 -4.78
N VAL A 69 2.57 -7.66 -3.63
CA VAL A 69 3.42 -6.48 -3.58
C VAL A 69 4.57 -6.74 -2.63
N VAL A 70 5.79 -6.49 -3.09
CA VAL A 70 6.95 -6.45 -2.20
C VAL A 70 7.11 -5.02 -1.74
N ALA A 71 7.35 -4.83 -0.44
CA ALA A 71 7.30 -3.51 0.14
C ALA A 71 8.27 -3.38 1.30
N THR A 72 8.49 -2.15 1.74
CA THR A 72 9.36 -1.85 2.86
C THR A 72 8.68 -0.80 3.74
N VAL A 73 8.80 -0.97 5.04
CA VAL A 73 8.30 0.00 6.00
C VAL A 73 9.18 1.23 5.96
N VAL A 74 8.60 2.41 5.72
CA VAL A 74 9.36 3.66 5.67
C VAL A 74 9.07 4.58 6.84
N THR A 75 7.91 4.44 7.48
CA THR A 75 7.64 5.16 8.73
C THR A 75 7.00 4.20 9.71
N SER A 76 7.23 4.48 11.00
CA SER A 76 6.66 3.67 12.07
C SER A 76 6.20 4.64 13.16
N ASP A 77 4.89 4.72 13.31
CA ASP A 77 4.29 5.65 14.27
C ASP A 77 3.66 4.82 15.38
N PRO A 78 4.25 4.85 16.59
CA PRO A 78 3.79 3.97 17.67
C PRO A 78 2.29 4.15 17.93
N GLN A 79 1.60 3.02 18.02
CA GLN A 79 0.17 2.97 18.30
C GLN A 79 -0.70 3.62 17.23
N VAL A 80 -0.10 3.96 16.07
CA VAL A 80 -0.82 4.55 14.95
C VAL A 80 -0.71 3.66 13.73
N GLY A 81 0.50 3.36 13.26
CA GLY A 81 0.63 2.49 12.11
C GLY A 81 1.94 2.64 11.37
N ASN A 82 1.95 2.14 10.14
CA ASN A 82 3.12 2.08 9.28
C ASN A 82 2.87 2.75 7.95
N GLY A 83 3.79 3.61 7.55
CA GLY A 83 3.88 4.04 6.16
C GLY A 83 4.70 3.02 5.40
N ILE A 84 4.21 2.60 4.24
CA ILE A 84 4.76 1.49 3.50
C ILE A 84 5.00 1.91 2.06
N HIS A 85 6.19 1.60 1.56
CA HIS A 85 6.59 1.92 0.19
C HIS A 85 6.62 0.63 -0.61
N PHE A 86 5.96 0.62 -1.77
CA PHE A 86 5.97 -0.54 -2.66
C PHE A 86 7.28 -0.54 -3.44
N THR A 87 8.01 -1.64 -3.38
CA THR A 87 9.31 -1.73 -4.05
C THR A 87 9.25 -2.60 -5.30
N ARG A 88 8.28 -3.51 -5.39
CA ARG A 88 8.18 -4.39 -6.56
C ARG A 88 6.76 -4.87 -6.72
N MET A 89 6.30 -4.85 -7.96
CA MET A 89 4.96 -5.32 -8.31
C MET A 89 5.00 -5.73 -9.77
N LEU A 90 4.24 -6.77 -10.12
CA LEU A 90 4.14 -7.18 -11.52
C LEU A 90 3.50 -6.07 -12.35
N PRO A 91 3.91 -5.93 -13.64
CA PRO A 91 3.33 -4.87 -14.47
C PRO A 91 1.80 -4.93 -14.56
N GLU A 92 1.23 -6.13 -14.68
CA GLU A 92 -0.21 -6.25 -14.75
C GLU A 92 -0.87 -5.84 -13.44
N ASP A 93 -0.20 -6.05 -12.32
CA ASP A 93 -0.72 -5.64 -11.02
C ASP A 93 -0.65 -4.13 -10.86
N ILE A 94 0.40 -3.52 -11.41
CA ILE A 94 0.50 -2.06 -11.41
C ILE A 94 -0.67 -1.45 -12.17
N GLU A 95 -1.02 -2.04 -13.32
CA GLU A 95 -2.14 -1.52 -14.10
C GLU A 95 -3.46 -1.72 -13.39
N GLU A 96 -3.63 -2.85 -12.71
CA GLU A 96 -4.86 -3.07 -11.95
C GLU A 96 -4.97 -2.05 -10.82
N LEU A 97 -3.87 -1.80 -10.12
CA LEU A 97 -3.87 -0.80 -9.05
C LEU A 97 -4.17 0.58 -9.60
N ARG A 98 -3.57 0.93 -10.75
CA ARG A 98 -3.82 2.22 -11.36
C ARG A 98 -5.30 2.39 -11.71
N THR A 99 -5.89 1.37 -12.30
CA THR A 99 -7.30 1.43 -12.66
C THR A 99 -8.18 1.55 -11.42
N PHE A 100 -7.85 0.79 -10.38
CA PHE A 100 -8.59 0.87 -9.13
C PHE A 100 -8.54 2.28 -8.55
N LEU A 101 -7.36 2.88 -8.54
CA LEU A 101 -7.20 4.21 -7.96
C LEU A 101 -7.93 5.27 -8.78
N GLU A 102 -7.88 5.15 -10.12
CA GLU A 102 -8.61 6.08 -10.98
C GLU A 102 -10.10 6.00 -10.73
N ASN A 103 -10.62 4.80 -10.58
CA ASN A 103 -12.05 4.63 -10.33
C ASN A 103 -12.42 5.13 -8.94
N ALA A 104 -11.57 4.89 -7.95
CA ALA A 104 -11.83 5.37 -6.60
C ALA A 104 -11.80 6.89 -6.55
N GLU A 105 -10.89 7.50 -7.30
CA GLU A 105 -10.80 8.95 -7.35
C GLU A 105 -12.06 9.56 -7.94
N LYS A 106 -12.62 8.90 -8.95
CA LYS A 106 -13.84 9.42 -9.59
C LYS A 106 -15.05 9.37 -8.68
N THR A 107 -15.05 8.45 -7.72
CA THR A 107 -16.20 8.30 -6.83
C THR A 107 -16.05 9.10 -5.55
N GLN A 108 -14.91 9.69 -5.34
CA GLN A 108 -14.70 10.56 -4.20
C GLN A 108 -15.04 12.00 -4.58
#